data_5af726377447705d595ee72160632574
#
_entry.id   5af726377447705d595ee72160632574
#
_cell.length_a   1.000
_cell.length_b   1.000
_cell.length_c   1.000
_cell.angle_alpha   90.00
_cell.angle_beta   90.00
_cell.angle_gamma   90.00
#
_symmetry.space_group_name_H-M   'P 1'
#
loop_
_entity.id
_entity.type
_entity.pdbx_description
1 polymer ?
#
loop_
_entity_poly.entity_id
_entity_poly.type
_entity_poly.pdbx_seq_one_letter_code
_entity_poly.pdbx_strand_id
1 'polypeptide(L)'
;RNMEKNLIERLVAQDAMSFLTDEYIEKIATIACDRNKQEIESDSPIPVIRDRIRQVDVSLNNLLKAIETGSAPDMLVKRMGELETEKKDMEVQLKKEMAHQVYIDKEQVIFWLEKFREGDINDEEFCQTVIDLFVNSVTVWDEPDDKFKITIAYNLTSIPQKTYRLSKDGRLSDYASNTPVQPVSPA
;
A
#
# COMPACT_ATOMS: atom_id res chain seq x y z
N ARG A 1 -14.47 17.49 -31.81
CA ARG A 1 -13.13 17.11 -32.26
C ARG A 1 -12.73 15.85 -31.55
N ASN A 2 -12.34 14.80 -32.30
CA ASN A 2 -11.97 13.52 -31.69
C ASN A 2 -10.48 13.27 -31.95
N MET A 3 -9.73 13.04 -30.85
CA MET A 3 -8.43 12.42 -30.88
C MET A 3 -8.60 10.90 -30.71
N GLU A 4 -7.78 10.09 -31.36
CA GLU A 4 -7.84 8.65 -31.20
C GLU A 4 -7.48 8.25 -29.77
N LYS A 5 -8.38 7.54 -29.10
CA LYS A 5 -8.22 7.08 -27.70
C LYS A 5 -6.92 6.31 -27.51
N ASN A 6 -6.64 5.36 -28.40
CA ASN A 6 -5.45 4.50 -28.33
C ASN A 6 -4.13 5.30 -28.40
N LEU A 7 -4.12 6.44 -29.08
CA LEU A 7 -2.95 7.29 -29.14
C LEU A 7 -2.66 7.97 -27.80
N ILE A 8 -3.72 8.46 -27.12
CA ILE A 8 -3.60 9.08 -25.81
C ILE A 8 -3.16 8.03 -24.79
N GLU A 9 -3.79 6.87 -24.78
CA GLU A 9 -3.48 5.78 -23.87
C GLU A 9 -2.03 5.32 -23.99
N ARG A 10 -1.53 5.14 -25.22
CA ARG A 10 -0.11 4.81 -25.45
C ARG A 10 0.84 5.88 -24.93
N LEU A 11 0.55 7.15 -25.21
CA LEU A 11 1.38 8.25 -24.74
C LEU A 11 1.42 8.30 -23.22
N VAL A 12 0.26 8.17 -22.57
CA VAL A 12 0.12 8.17 -21.12
C VAL A 12 0.85 6.99 -20.50
N ALA A 13 0.66 5.78 -21.05
CA ALA A 13 1.34 4.58 -20.59
C ALA A 13 2.86 4.68 -20.78
N GLN A 14 3.33 5.17 -21.93
CA GLN A 14 4.76 5.37 -22.18
C GLN A 14 5.38 6.37 -21.21
N ASP A 15 4.67 7.46 -20.92
CA ASP A 15 5.14 8.44 -19.94
C ASP A 15 5.18 7.85 -18.51
N ALA A 16 4.14 7.12 -18.10
CA ALA A 16 4.11 6.44 -16.83
C ALA A 16 5.26 5.42 -16.69
N MET A 17 5.53 4.63 -17.73
CA MET A 17 6.65 3.70 -17.77
C MET A 17 8.02 4.37 -17.66
N SER A 18 8.15 5.60 -18.16
CA SER A 18 9.42 6.36 -18.09
C SER A 18 9.89 6.67 -16.67
N PHE A 19 8.97 6.60 -15.69
CA PHE A 19 9.30 6.78 -14.27
C PHE A 19 9.80 5.51 -13.58
N LEU A 20 9.63 4.33 -14.18
CA LEU A 20 10.09 3.08 -13.60
C LEU A 20 11.62 2.90 -13.74
N THR A 21 12.37 3.90 -13.28
CA THR A 21 13.82 3.79 -13.08
C THR A 21 14.12 2.96 -11.85
N ASP A 22 15.33 2.41 -11.75
CA ASP A 22 15.74 1.58 -10.61
C ASP A 22 15.56 2.33 -9.27
N GLU A 23 15.90 3.63 -9.23
CA GLU A 23 15.70 4.48 -8.05
C GLU A 23 14.22 4.61 -7.66
N TYR A 24 13.33 4.79 -8.65
CA TYR A 24 11.89 4.90 -8.40
C TYR A 24 11.27 3.56 -7.99
N ILE A 25 11.67 2.46 -8.63
CA ILE A 25 11.23 1.10 -8.27
C ILE A 25 11.58 0.82 -6.80
N GLU A 26 12.80 1.12 -6.39
CA GLU A 26 13.27 0.96 -5.01
C GLU A 26 12.44 1.82 -4.03
N LYS A 27 12.15 3.06 -4.40
CA LYS A 27 11.34 3.98 -3.60
C LYS A 27 9.87 3.51 -3.49
N ILE A 28 9.26 3.09 -4.59
CA ILE A 28 7.89 2.56 -4.61
C ILE A 28 7.79 1.33 -3.72
N ALA A 29 8.74 0.39 -3.87
CA ALA A 29 8.78 -0.83 -3.07
C ALA A 29 8.89 -0.52 -1.57
N THR A 30 9.75 0.43 -1.20
CA THR A 30 9.89 0.87 0.19
C THR A 30 8.58 1.44 0.73
N ILE A 31 7.96 2.37 0.00
CA ILE A 31 6.69 3.00 0.41
C ILE A 31 5.57 1.95 0.53
N ALA A 32 5.49 1.01 -0.41
CA ALA A 32 4.48 -0.05 -0.40
C ALA A 32 4.63 -0.96 0.82
N CYS A 33 5.87 -1.37 1.13
CA CYS A 33 6.17 -2.19 2.30
C CYS A 33 5.88 -1.46 3.62
N ASP A 34 6.29 -0.20 3.73
CA ASP A 34 6.05 0.61 4.94
C ASP A 34 4.55 0.81 5.17
N ARG A 35 3.80 1.09 4.13
CA ARG A 35 2.35 1.27 4.20
C ARG A 35 1.63 -0.02 4.59
N ASN A 36 1.98 -1.14 3.94
CA ASN A 36 1.46 -2.45 4.31
C ASN A 36 1.74 -2.80 5.77
N LYS A 37 2.97 -2.53 6.24
CA LYS A 37 3.34 -2.73 7.63
C LYS A 37 2.50 -1.87 8.58
N GLN A 38 2.32 -0.58 8.28
CA GLN A 38 1.50 0.32 9.08
C GLN A 38 0.04 -0.13 9.14
N GLU A 39 -0.55 -0.55 8.01
CA GLU A 39 -1.92 -1.04 7.94
C GLU A 39 -2.10 -2.31 8.80
N ILE A 40 -1.17 -3.27 8.71
CA ILE A 40 -1.19 -4.49 9.51
C ILE A 40 -1.04 -4.19 11.00
N GLU A 41 -0.15 -3.26 11.37
CA GLU A 41 0.13 -2.95 12.77
C GLU A 41 -0.96 -2.08 13.42
N SER A 42 -1.59 -1.16 12.67
CA SER A 42 -2.62 -0.24 13.21
C SER A 42 -3.89 -0.96 13.67
N ASP A 43 -4.34 -1.96 12.92
CA ASP A 43 -5.57 -2.70 13.20
C ASP A 43 -5.34 -4.05 13.90
N SER A 44 -4.09 -4.32 14.29
CA SER A 44 -3.71 -5.59 14.86
C SER A 44 -4.22 -5.78 16.28
N PRO A 45 -4.97 -6.87 16.58
CA PRO A 45 -5.37 -7.20 17.95
C PRO A 45 -4.21 -7.78 18.79
N ILE A 46 -3.06 -8.08 18.17
CA ILE A 46 -1.92 -8.75 18.82
C ILE A 46 -1.43 -8.02 20.08
N PRO A 47 -1.24 -6.69 20.11
CA PRO A 47 -0.81 -6.00 21.33
C PRO A 47 -1.79 -6.20 22.49
N VAL A 48 -3.09 -6.12 22.22
CA VAL A 48 -4.14 -6.31 23.24
C VAL A 48 -4.13 -7.74 23.78
N ILE A 49 -4.01 -8.74 22.90
CA ILE A 49 -3.94 -10.16 23.32
C ILE A 49 -2.70 -10.41 24.17
N ARG A 50 -1.54 -9.89 23.79
CA ARG A 50 -0.28 -10.01 24.56
C ARG A 50 -0.38 -9.37 25.93
N ASP A 51 -0.99 -8.20 26.03
CA ASP A 51 -1.18 -7.52 27.33
C ASP A 51 -2.14 -8.32 28.21
N ARG A 52 -3.18 -8.92 27.65
CA ARG A 52 -4.09 -9.76 28.41
C ARG A 52 -3.39 -11.03 28.93
N ILE A 53 -2.59 -11.69 28.10
CA ILE A 53 -1.77 -12.85 28.53
C ILE A 53 -0.88 -12.45 29.70
N ARG A 54 -0.20 -11.28 29.61
CA ARG A 54 0.66 -10.78 30.70
C ARG A 54 -0.12 -10.54 32.00
N GLN A 55 -1.34 -10.00 31.93
CA GLN A 55 -2.21 -9.79 33.09
C GLN A 55 -2.61 -11.11 33.73
N VAL A 56 -2.94 -12.13 32.93
CA VAL A 56 -3.26 -13.47 33.41
C VAL A 56 -2.05 -14.10 34.09
N ASP A 57 -0.84 -13.96 33.51
CA ASP A 57 0.40 -14.45 34.13
C ASP A 57 0.66 -13.82 35.49
N VAL A 58 0.46 -12.51 35.63
CA VAL A 58 0.57 -11.83 36.92
C VAL A 58 -0.44 -12.38 37.93
N SER A 59 -1.69 -12.63 37.49
CA SER A 59 -2.74 -13.17 38.34
C SER A 59 -2.42 -14.61 38.78
N LEU A 60 -1.94 -15.46 37.88
CA LEU A 60 -1.49 -16.83 38.20
C LEU A 60 -0.34 -16.81 39.20
N ASN A 61 0.67 -15.95 39.02
CA ASN A 61 1.78 -15.82 39.95
C ASN A 61 1.32 -15.38 41.35
N ASN A 62 0.34 -14.46 41.44
CA ASN A 62 -0.21 -14.00 42.68
C ASN A 62 -0.99 -15.13 43.40
N LEU A 63 -1.79 -15.93 42.68
CA LEU A 63 -2.49 -17.10 43.22
C LEU A 63 -1.51 -18.18 43.72
N LEU A 64 -0.44 -18.42 42.94
CA LEU A 64 0.60 -19.37 43.29
C LEU A 64 1.26 -18.98 44.63
N LYS A 65 1.64 -17.72 44.81
CA LYS A 65 2.20 -17.19 46.06
C LYS A 65 1.22 -17.35 47.23
N ALA A 66 -0.09 -17.13 47.04
CA ALA A 66 -1.09 -17.30 48.05
C ALA A 66 -1.21 -18.75 48.49
N ILE A 67 -1.11 -19.69 47.57
CA ILE A 67 -1.12 -21.14 47.84
C ILE A 67 0.14 -21.55 48.61
N GLU A 68 1.32 -21.07 48.22
CA GLU A 68 2.60 -21.33 48.87
C GLU A 68 2.62 -20.86 50.33
N THR A 69 1.91 -19.76 50.65
CA THR A 69 1.78 -19.24 52.04
C THR A 69 0.78 -20.01 52.90
N GLY A 70 0.24 -21.12 52.41
CA GLY A 70 -0.64 -22.04 53.17
C GLY A 70 -2.13 -21.73 53.07
N SER A 71 -2.53 -20.74 52.25
CA SER A 71 -3.92 -20.45 51.95
C SER A 71 -4.30 -21.15 50.64
N ALA A 72 -4.75 -22.39 50.69
CA ALA A 72 -5.19 -23.16 49.53
C ALA A 72 -6.68 -23.55 49.62
N PRO A 73 -7.64 -22.61 49.62
CA PRO A 73 -9.05 -22.98 49.46
C PRO A 73 -9.27 -23.56 48.06
N ASP A 74 -10.13 -24.55 47.94
CA ASP A 74 -10.50 -25.16 46.65
C ASP A 74 -10.86 -24.13 45.55
N MET A 75 -11.40 -22.98 45.97
CA MET A 75 -11.75 -21.88 45.11
C MET A 75 -10.52 -21.23 44.40
N LEU A 76 -9.36 -21.18 45.07
CA LEU A 76 -8.13 -20.64 44.44
C LEU A 76 -7.58 -21.61 43.40
N VAL A 77 -7.60 -22.90 43.67
CA VAL A 77 -7.20 -23.95 42.74
C VAL A 77 -8.10 -23.96 41.49
N LYS A 78 -9.42 -23.86 41.71
CA LYS A 78 -10.37 -23.73 40.60
C LYS A 78 -10.10 -22.50 39.77
N ARG A 79 -9.88 -21.35 40.40
CA ARG A 79 -9.60 -20.08 39.70
C ARG A 79 -8.29 -20.15 38.89
N MET A 80 -7.28 -20.82 39.42
CA MET A 80 -6.02 -21.05 38.70
C MET A 80 -6.24 -21.86 37.41
N GLY A 81 -7.02 -22.93 37.47
CA GLY A 81 -7.36 -23.71 36.27
C GLY A 81 -8.15 -22.93 35.22
N GLU A 82 -9.06 -22.04 35.66
CA GLU A 82 -9.78 -21.13 34.74
C GLU A 82 -8.82 -20.19 34.05
N LEU A 83 -7.88 -19.57 34.76
CA LEU A 83 -6.89 -18.64 34.20
C LEU A 83 -5.89 -19.37 33.28
N GLU A 84 -5.48 -20.57 33.59
CA GLU A 84 -4.63 -21.39 32.71
C GLU A 84 -5.34 -21.71 31.39
N THR A 85 -6.64 -22.02 31.46
CA THR A 85 -7.45 -22.26 30.27
C THR A 85 -7.58 -20.97 29.44
N GLU A 86 -7.92 -19.83 30.08
CA GLU A 86 -8.01 -18.51 29.44
C GLU A 86 -6.68 -18.16 28.74
N LYS A 87 -5.54 -18.38 29.40
CA LYS A 87 -4.21 -18.14 28.82
C LYS A 87 -3.97 -18.97 27.58
N LYS A 88 -4.27 -20.28 27.65
CA LYS A 88 -4.08 -21.20 26.54
C LYS A 88 -4.92 -20.82 25.32
N ASP A 89 -6.17 -20.41 25.54
CA ASP A 89 -7.07 -19.97 24.47
C ASP A 89 -6.54 -18.70 23.80
N MET A 90 -6.05 -17.75 24.60
CA MET A 90 -5.43 -16.52 24.08
C MET A 90 -4.11 -16.77 23.34
N GLU A 91 -3.29 -17.73 23.78
CA GLU A 91 -2.08 -18.13 23.06
C GLU A 91 -2.39 -18.75 21.69
N VAL A 92 -3.46 -19.55 21.62
CA VAL A 92 -3.96 -20.09 20.33
C VAL A 92 -4.45 -18.95 19.42
N GLN A 93 -5.22 -18.01 19.98
CA GLN A 93 -5.70 -16.86 19.23
C GLN A 93 -4.52 -15.99 18.74
N LEU A 94 -3.53 -15.73 19.59
CA LEU A 94 -2.33 -14.99 19.23
C LEU A 94 -1.60 -15.62 18.05
N LYS A 95 -1.40 -16.94 18.07
CA LYS A 95 -0.78 -17.66 16.96
C LYS A 95 -1.58 -17.55 15.66
N LYS A 96 -2.91 -17.61 15.76
CA LYS A 96 -3.80 -17.45 14.61
C LYS A 96 -3.69 -16.05 14.02
N GLU A 97 -3.75 -15.00 14.84
CA GLU A 97 -3.62 -13.62 14.38
C GLU A 97 -2.23 -13.34 13.76
N MET A 98 -1.16 -13.86 14.37
CA MET A 98 0.20 -13.77 13.81
C MET A 98 0.33 -14.46 12.45
N ALA A 99 -0.35 -15.60 12.25
CA ALA A 99 -0.34 -16.31 10.97
C ALA A 99 -1.13 -15.59 9.87
N HIS A 100 -2.07 -14.72 10.23
CA HIS A 100 -2.83 -13.91 9.28
C HIS A 100 -2.09 -12.64 8.85
N GLN A 101 -1.03 -12.23 9.55
CA GLN A 101 -0.23 -11.08 9.18
C GLN A 101 0.71 -11.43 8.02
N VAL A 102 0.32 -11.06 6.81
CA VAL A 102 1.14 -11.26 5.60
C VAL A 102 1.80 -9.93 5.25
N TYR A 103 3.09 -9.84 5.51
CA TYR A 103 3.90 -8.69 5.10
C TYR A 103 4.32 -8.83 3.64
N ILE A 104 4.24 -7.73 2.91
CA ILE A 104 4.73 -7.67 1.54
C ILE A 104 6.26 -7.65 1.58
N ASP A 105 6.88 -8.52 0.81
CA ASP A 105 8.33 -8.58 0.63
C ASP A 105 8.78 -7.53 -0.38
N LYS A 106 9.75 -6.71 0.01
CA LYS A 106 10.27 -5.63 -0.83
C LYS A 106 10.91 -6.15 -2.12
N GLU A 107 11.65 -7.23 -2.05
CA GLU A 107 12.33 -7.82 -3.20
C GLU A 107 11.33 -8.38 -4.21
N GLN A 108 10.20 -8.94 -3.72
CA GLN A 108 9.11 -9.36 -4.58
C GLN A 108 8.44 -8.19 -5.30
N VAL A 109 8.25 -7.06 -4.63
CA VAL A 109 7.69 -5.84 -5.24
C VAL A 109 8.64 -5.31 -6.31
N ILE A 110 9.95 -5.24 -6.02
CA ILE A 110 10.97 -4.81 -6.99
C ILE A 110 10.95 -5.73 -8.20
N PHE A 111 11.02 -7.04 -7.99
CA PHE A 111 10.98 -8.02 -9.08
C PHE A 111 9.73 -7.87 -9.96
N TRP A 112 8.57 -7.65 -9.34
CA TRP A 112 7.33 -7.45 -10.07
C TRP A 112 7.34 -6.16 -10.90
N LEU A 113 7.83 -5.05 -10.33
CA LEU A 113 7.95 -3.76 -11.03
C LEU A 113 8.98 -3.80 -12.17
N GLU A 114 10.09 -4.52 -12.00
CA GLU A 114 11.06 -4.74 -13.07
C GLU A 114 10.45 -5.54 -14.23
N LYS A 115 9.74 -6.61 -13.92
CA LYS A 115 8.99 -7.38 -14.91
C LYS A 115 7.94 -6.53 -15.62
N PHE A 116 7.26 -5.66 -14.88
CA PHE A 116 6.29 -4.74 -15.42
C PHE A 116 6.94 -3.73 -16.36
N ARG A 117 8.13 -3.22 -16.04
CA ARG A 117 8.91 -2.31 -16.89
C ARG A 117 9.29 -2.93 -18.25
N GLU A 118 9.41 -4.25 -18.34
CA GLU A 118 9.71 -4.98 -19.57
C GLU A 118 8.48 -5.25 -20.46
N GLY A 119 7.30 -4.86 -20.04
CA GLY A 119 6.05 -5.13 -20.75
C GLY A 119 5.92 -4.41 -22.10
N ASP A 120 5.13 -4.97 -23.00
CA ASP A 120 4.94 -4.43 -24.35
C ASP A 120 3.85 -3.35 -24.37
N ILE A 121 4.27 -2.12 -24.58
CA ILE A 121 3.38 -0.95 -24.67
C ILE A 121 2.46 -0.97 -25.90
N ASN A 122 2.70 -1.86 -26.87
CA ASN A 122 1.82 -2.05 -28.01
C ASN A 122 0.66 -3.00 -27.71
N ASP A 123 0.72 -3.71 -26.61
CA ASP A 123 -0.40 -4.50 -26.08
C ASP A 123 -1.40 -3.56 -25.39
N GLU A 124 -2.64 -3.55 -25.88
CA GLU A 124 -3.71 -2.68 -25.38
C GLU A 124 -4.09 -3.01 -23.91
N GLU A 125 -4.12 -4.29 -23.55
CA GLU A 125 -4.42 -4.75 -22.20
C GLU A 125 -3.30 -4.35 -21.22
N PHE A 126 -2.06 -4.46 -21.66
CA PHE A 126 -0.92 -3.99 -20.88
C PHE A 126 -0.94 -2.46 -20.69
N CYS A 127 -1.20 -1.68 -21.76
CA CYS A 127 -1.37 -0.23 -21.67
C CYS A 127 -2.42 0.17 -20.65
N GLN A 128 -3.59 -0.48 -20.69
CA GLN A 128 -4.67 -0.21 -19.73
C GLN A 128 -4.23 -0.52 -18.30
N THR A 129 -3.54 -1.62 -18.08
CA THR A 129 -3.00 -2.00 -16.77
C THR A 129 -2.00 -0.96 -16.23
N VAL A 130 -1.12 -0.44 -17.09
CA VAL A 130 -0.18 0.64 -16.73
C VAL A 130 -0.94 1.89 -16.28
N ILE A 131 -1.96 2.29 -17.04
CA ILE A 131 -2.77 3.48 -16.74
C ILE A 131 -3.49 3.30 -15.41
N ASP A 132 -4.16 2.17 -15.20
CA ASP A 132 -4.92 1.90 -13.98
C ASP A 132 -4.04 1.87 -12.72
N LEU A 133 -2.80 1.42 -12.84
CA LEU A 133 -1.86 1.37 -11.71
C LEU A 133 -1.21 2.71 -11.38
N PHE A 134 -0.77 3.44 -12.39
CA PHE A 134 0.11 4.60 -12.17
C PHE A 134 -0.56 5.94 -12.36
N VAL A 135 -1.69 6.01 -13.07
CA VAL A 135 -2.33 7.27 -13.43
C VAL A 135 -3.59 7.51 -12.62
N ASN A 136 -3.67 8.68 -12.00
CA ASN A 136 -4.86 9.12 -11.28
C ASN A 136 -5.91 9.71 -12.23
N SER A 137 -5.46 10.63 -13.09
CA SER A 137 -6.35 11.28 -14.05
C SER A 137 -5.61 11.80 -15.27
N VAL A 138 -6.30 11.81 -16.39
CA VAL A 138 -5.85 12.42 -17.64
C VAL A 138 -6.88 13.46 -18.05
N THR A 139 -6.47 14.73 -18.17
CA THR A 139 -7.33 15.81 -18.61
C THR A 139 -6.88 16.29 -19.99
N VAL A 140 -7.81 16.31 -20.94
CA VAL A 140 -7.56 16.72 -22.31
C VAL A 140 -8.32 18.03 -22.58
N TRP A 141 -7.63 19.02 -23.09
CA TRP A 141 -8.17 20.33 -23.46
C TRP A 141 -7.96 20.59 -24.95
N ASP A 142 -8.98 21.12 -25.60
CA ASP A 142 -8.87 21.64 -26.96
C ASP A 142 -8.10 22.96 -26.94
N GLU A 143 -7.05 23.10 -27.76
CA GLU A 143 -6.34 24.35 -28.03
C GLU A 143 -6.60 24.82 -29.45
N PRO A 144 -6.34 26.12 -29.76
CA PRO A 144 -6.36 26.62 -31.15
C PRO A 144 -5.39 25.85 -32.06
N ASP A 145 -5.57 25.98 -33.38
CA ASP A 145 -4.72 25.38 -34.41
C ASP A 145 -4.67 23.83 -34.40
N ASP A 146 -5.80 23.20 -34.10
CA ASP A 146 -5.93 21.73 -34.05
C ASP A 146 -4.93 21.05 -33.10
N LYS A 147 -4.62 21.72 -31.98
CA LYS A 147 -3.77 21.21 -30.91
C LYS A 147 -4.60 20.75 -29.71
N PHE A 148 -4.03 19.84 -28.95
CA PHE A 148 -4.58 19.38 -27.68
C PHE A 148 -3.55 19.56 -26.59
N LYS A 149 -4.02 19.99 -25.43
CA LYS A 149 -3.24 20.02 -24.20
C LYS A 149 -3.67 18.83 -23.33
N ILE A 150 -2.72 17.95 -22.97
CA ILE A 150 -2.98 16.79 -22.12
C ILE A 150 -2.23 17.00 -20.80
N THR A 151 -2.96 16.90 -19.69
CA THR A 151 -2.36 16.94 -18.36
C THR A 151 -2.55 15.59 -17.70
N ILE A 152 -1.46 14.98 -17.27
CA ILE A 152 -1.42 13.67 -16.63
C ILE A 152 -1.11 13.86 -15.15
N ALA A 153 -1.97 13.39 -14.27
CA ALA A 153 -1.75 13.29 -12.83
C ALA A 153 -1.52 11.81 -12.45
N TYR A 154 -0.49 11.56 -11.65
CA TYR A 154 -0.10 10.20 -11.25
C TYR A 154 -0.61 9.86 -9.85
N ASN A 155 -0.78 8.56 -9.58
CA ASN A 155 -1.15 8.03 -8.27
C ASN A 155 -0.05 8.21 -7.22
N LEU A 156 1.20 8.40 -7.66
CA LEU A 156 2.34 8.62 -6.78
C LEU A 156 2.54 10.12 -6.54
N THR A 157 2.39 10.56 -5.31
CA THR A 157 2.51 11.98 -4.90
C THR A 157 3.90 12.58 -5.16
N SER A 158 4.92 11.74 -5.35
CA SER A 158 6.28 12.16 -5.65
C SER A 158 6.51 12.48 -7.14
N ILE A 159 5.56 12.14 -8.01
CA ILE A 159 5.64 12.41 -9.44
C ILE A 159 4.84 13.70 -9.71
N PRO A 160 5.47 14.76 -10.23
CA PRO A 160 4.77 15.99 -10.60
C PRO A 160 3.82 15.74 -11.76
N GLN A 161 2.73 16.51 -11.82
CA GLN A 161 1.86 16.51 -12.99
C GLN A 161 2.64 16.92 -14.22
N LYS A 162 2.45 16.19 -15.30
CA LYS A 162 3.05 16.55 -16.60
C LYS A 162 1.99 17.06 -17.57
N THR A 163 2.36 18.04 -18.36
CA THR A 163 1.50 18.62 -19.39
C THR A 163 2.19 18.53 -20.75
N TYR A 164 1.49 17.97 -21.72
CA TYR A 164 1.94 17.81 -23.09
C TYR A 164 1.03 18.60 -24.05
N ARG A 165 1.61 19.12 -25.12
CA ARG A 165 0.87 19.63 -26.26
C ARG A 165 1.06 18.71 -27.44
N LEU A 166 -0.02 18.30 -28.01
CA LEU A 166 -0.07 17.37 -29.15
C LEU A 166 -0.79 18.05 -30.32
N SER A 167 -0.28 17.81 -31.52
CA SER A 167 -1.02 18.06 -32.75
C SER A 167 -2.06 16.96 -32.97
N LYS A 168 -3.02 17.17 -33.88
CA LYS A 168 -4.12 16.25 -34.17
C LYS A 168 -3.65 14.87 -34.64
N ASP A 169 -2.48 14.78 -35.24
CA ASP A 169 -1.83 13.54 -35.66
C ASP A 169 -1.01 12.88 -34.55
N GLY A 170 -1.10 13.39 -33.31
CA GLY A 170 -0.45 12.83 -32.13
C GLY A 170 1.02 13.15 -31.97
N ARG A 171 1.56 14.05 -32.80
CA ARG A 171 2.95 14.49 -32.62
C ARG A 171 3.07 15.47 -31.46
N LEU A 172 4.04 15.23 -30.58
CA LEU A 172 4.41 16.17 -29.53
C LEU A 172 4.88 17.50 -30.17
N SER A 173 4.16 18.59 -29.88
CA SER A 173 4.52 19.90 -30.41
C SER A 173 5.39 20.71 -29.46
N ASP A 174 5.25 20.53 -28.13
CA ASP A 174 6.09 21.19 -27.11
C ASP A 174 5.99 20.49 -25.76
N TYR A 175 7.05 20.58 -24.97
CA TYR A 175 7.10 20.15 -23.57
C TYR A 175 6.67 21.34 -22.69
N ALA A 176 5.46 21.29 -22.12
CA ALA A 176 5.04 22.33 -21.19
C ALA A 176 5.34 21.88 -19.75
N SER A 177 6.24 22.63 -19.13
CA SER A 177 6.79 22.56 -17.77
C SER A 177 6.06 21.75 -16.69
N ASN A 178 6.85 21.07 -15.85
CA ASN A 178 6.47 20.53 -14.55
C ASN A 178 5.92 21.62 -13.63
N THR A 179 4.64 21.60 -13.34
CA THR A 179 4.06 22.45 -12.28
C THR A 179 4.03 21.64 -11.00
N PRO A 180 4.70 22.07 -9.91
CA PRO A 180 4.61 21.38 -8.64
C PRO A 180 3.17 21.43 -8.13
N VAL A 181 2.64 20.25 -7.71
CA VAL A 181 1.33 20.13 -7.08
C VAL A 181 1.37 20.86 -5.75
N GLN A 182 0.57 21.92 -5.60
CA GLN A 182 0.27 22.45 -4.26
C GLN A 182 -0.62 21.46 -3.53
N PRO A 183 -0.33 21.09 -2.28
CA PRO A 183 -1.21 20.23 -1.49
C PRO A 183 -2.55 20.94 -1.30
N VAL A 184 -3.63 20.28 -1.71
CA VAL A 184 -4.99 20.73 -1.42
C VAL A 184 -5.18 20.57 0.08
N SER A 185 -5.32 21.69 0.82
CA SER A 185 -5.70 21.67 2.23
C SER A 185 -7.09 21.06 2.37
N PRO A 186 -7.29 20.09 3.27
CA PRO A 186 -8.63 19.59 3.56
C PRO A 186 -9.46 20.68 4.21
N ALA A 187 -10.67 20.87 3.68
CA ALA A 187 -11.71 21.73 4.27
C ALA A 187 -12.40 21.01 5.44
#